data_c85abe2694eab0064d5be44c705702c0
#
_entry.id   c85abe2694eab0064d5be44c705702c0
#
_cell.length_a   1.000
_cell.length_b   1.000
_cell.length_c   1.000
_cell.angle_alpha   90.00
_cell.angle_beta   90.00
_cell.angle_gamma   90.00
#
_symmetry.space_group_name_H-M   'P 1'
#
loop_
_entity.id
_entity.type
_entity.pdbx_description
1 polymer ?
#
loop_
_entity_poly.entity_id
_entity_poly.type
_entity_poly.pdbx_seq_one_letter_code
_entity_poly.pdbx_strand_id
1 'polypeptide(L)'
;MEIMKLVIVSGYFNPLHSGHLDMMESAAELGDRLLVIVNNDKQQLLKKGKIILSQESRYRLVCALSVVDETVLSIDDDPTVINTLEIIAQTHPYDELIFANGGDRNSTEDIPENKIAKKYDIRLEFGIGGNQKSDSSTRINQETGYESK
;
A
#
# COMPACT_ATOMS: atom_id res chain seq x y z
N MET A 1 26.12 2.98 10.75
CA MET A 1 25.00 2.32 10.04
C MET A 1 24.07 3.38 9.49
N GLU A 2 23.80 3.30 8.21
CA GLU A 2 22.87 4.26 7.59
C GLU A 2 21.44 3.92 7.92
N ILE A 3 20.66 4.97 8.19
CA ILE A 3 19.22 4.80 8.39
C ILE A 3 18.56 4.76 7.02
N MET A 4 17.83 3.70 6.77
CA MET A 4 17.09 3.56 5.52
C MET A 4 15.66 4.04 5.70
N LYS A 5 15.14 4.65 4.66
CA LYS A 5 13.73 5.05 4.65
C LYS A 5 12.93 3.92 4.02
N LEU A 6 12.12 3.27 4.82
CA LEU A 6 11.25 2.20 4.35
C LEU A 6 9.85 2.74 4.13
N VAL A 7 9.40 2.74 2.89
CA VAL A 7 8.06 3.18 2.54
C VAL A 7 7.13 1.97 2.56
N ILE A 8 5.98 2.11 3.22
CA ILE A 8 5.01 1.05 3.38
C ILE A 8 3.72 1.47 2.71
N VAL A 9 3.21 0.62 1.83
CA VAL A 9 1.88 0.82 1.24
C VAL A 9 1.07 -0.43 1.46
N SER A 10 -0.25 -0.31 1.41
CA SER A 10 -1.14 -1.45 1.56
C SER A 10 -2.19 -1.43 0.46
N GLY A 11 -2.72 -2.60 0.14
CA GLY A 11 -3.76 -2.69 -0.86
C GLY A 11 -4.32 -4.09 -0.96
N TYR A 12 -5.42 -4.18 -1.67
CA TYR A 12 -6.10 -5.46 -1.90
C TYR A 12 -5.61 -6.14 -3.17
N PHE A 13 -5.35 -5.37 -4.21
CA PHE A 13 -4.83 -5.89 -5.48
C PHE A 13 -5.68 -7.04 -6.02
N ASN A 14 -6.97 -6.84 -6.07
CA ASN A 14 -7.95 -7.87 -6.40
C ASN A 14 -8.80 -7.47 -7.62
N PRO A 15 -8.25 -7.49 -8.83
CA PRO A 15 -6.89 -7.91 -9.18
C PRO A 15 -5.88 -6.78 -9.19
N LEU A 16 -4.61 -7.14 -9.23
CA LEU A 16 -3.51 -6.19 -9.43
C LEU A 16 -3.60 -5.62 -10.85
N HIS A 17 -3.37 -4.32 -10.98
CA HIS A 17 -3.37 -3.68 -12.28
C HIS A 17 -2.38 -2.52 -12.31
N SER A 18 -2.24 -1.88 -13.48
CA SER A 18 -1.21 -0.86 -13.68
C SER A 18 -1.38 0.36 -12.78
N GLY A 19 -2.61 0.67 -12.38
CA GLY A 19 -2.82 1.77 -11.44
C GLY A 19 -2.17 1.51 -10.09
N HIS A 20 -2.18 0.26 -9.64
CA HIS A 20 -1.48 -0.12 -8.42
C HIS A 20 0.03 0.03 -8.61
N LEU A 21 0.54 -0.36 -9.76
CA LEU A 21 1.96 -0.24 -10.04
C LEU A 21 2.40 1.22 -10.05
N ASP A 22 1.60 2.10 -10.66
CA ASP A 22 1.88 3.54 -10.65
C ASP A 22 1.98 4.07 -9.23
N MET A 23 1.05 3.66 -8.38
CA MET A 23 1.05 4.08 -6.98
C MET A 23 2.30 3.58 -6.26
N MET A 24 2.66 2.33 -6.49
CA MET A 24 3.87 1.75 -5.87
C MET A 24 5.13 2.48 -6.33
N GLU A 25 5.21 2.80 -7.61
CA GLU A 25 6.37 3.52 -8.14
C GLU A 25 6.47 4.92 -7.55
N SER A 26 5.34 5.60 -7.40
CA SER A 26 5.31 6.91 -6.77
C SER A 26 5.71 6.84 -5.30
N ALA A 27 5.22 5.83 -4.60
CA ALA A 27 5.54 5.64 -3.20
C ALA A 27 7.03 5.33 -3.02
N ALA A 28 7.59 4.52 -3.90
CA ALA A 28 8.99 4.13 -3.81
C ALA A 28 9.94 5.33 -3.88
N GLU A 29 9.51 6.41 -4.54
CA GLU A 29 10.31 7.62 -4.64
C GLU A 29 10.45 8.36 -3.31
N LEU A 30 9.63 8.03 -2.33
CA LEU A 30 9.68 8.67 -1.03
C LEU A 30 10.80 8.14 -0.13
N GLY A 31 11.38 7.03 -0.48
CA GLY A 31 12.40 6.43 0.38
C GLY A 31 13.35 5.52 -0.38
N ASP A 32 14.01 4.66 0.39
CA ASP A 32 15.07 3.80 -0.13
C ASP A 32 14.57 2.41 -0.49
N ARG A 33 13.54 1.94 0.20
CA ARG A 33 12.97 0.61 0.00
C ARG A 33 11.46 0.69 0.07
N LEU A 34 10.78 -0.22 -0.62
CA LEU A 34 9.32 -0.28 -0.62
C LEU A 34 8.85 -1.62 -0.08
N LEU A 35 8.00 -1.56 0.94
CA LEU A 35 7.32 -2.72 1.49
C LEU A 35 5.83 -2.60 1.17
N VAL A 36 5.26 -3.65 0.62
CA VAL A 36 3.83 -3.68 0.27
C VAL A 36 3.11 -4.67 1.16
N ILE A 37 2.06 -4.20 1.82
CA ILE A 37 1.17 -5.05 2.60
C ILE A 37 0.02 -5.46 1.68
N VAL A 38 -0.15 -6.77 1.51
CA VAL A 38 -1.28 -7.32 0.75
C VAL A 38 -2.37 -7.65 1.75
N ASN A 39 -3.53 -7.04 1.60
CA ASN A 39 -4.67 -7.34 2.47
C ASN A 39 -5.12 -8.78 2.22
N ASN A 40 -5.50 -9.46 3.29
CA ASN A 40 -5.82 -10.88 3.19
C ASN A 40 -7.25 -11.12 2.71
N ASP A 41 -7.56 -12.40 2.45
CA ASP A 41 -8.87 -12.78 1.92
C ASP A 41 -10.01 -12.41 2.86
N LYS A 42 -9.79 -12.57 4.16
CA LYS A 42 -10.81 -12.21 5.14
C LYS A 42 -11.16 -10.72 5.06
N GLN A 43 -10.13 -9.89 4.95
CA GLN A 43 -10.32 -8.45 4.79
C GLN A 43 -11.03 -8.13 3.47
N GLN A 44 -10.66 -8.85 2.42
CA GLN A 44 -11.28 -8.64 1.10
C GLN A 44 -12.78 -8.95 1.16
N LEU A 45 -13.14 -10.04 1.84
CA LEU A 45 -14.55 -10.41 2.00
C LEU A 45 -15.32 -9.37 2.80
N LEU A 46 -14.70 -8.80 3.83
CA LEU A 46 -15.34 -7.75 4.62
C LEU A 46 -15.57 -6.50 3.80
N LYS A 47 -14.65 -6.16 2.92
CA LYS A 47 -14.74 -4.92 2.16
C LYS A 47 -15.61 -5.04 0.92
N LYS A 48 -15.45 -6.12 0.15
CA LYS A 48 -16.10 -6.27 -1.14
C LYS A 48 -17.02 -7.49 -1.24
N GLY A 49 -16.94 -8.39 -0.27
CA GLY A 49 -17.74 -9.61 -0.27
C GLY A 49 -17.35 -10.62 -1.34
N LYS A 50 -16.24 -10.42 -2.03
CA LYS A 50 -15.86 -11.24 -3.15
C LYS A 50 -14.35 -11.29 -3.31
N ILE A 51 -13.83 -12.47 -3.62
CA ILE A 51 -12.42 -12.67 -3.91
C ILE A 51 -12.28 -13.06 -5.38
N ILE A 52 -11.54 -12.25 -6.13
CA ILE A 52 -11.22 -12.56 -7.53
C ILE A 52 -9.94 -13.37 -7.60
N LEU A 53 -8.91 -12.91 -6.88
CA LEU A 53 -7.65 -13.62 -6.74
C LEU A 53 -7.44 -13.95 -5.27
N SER A 54 -7.00 -15.18 -5.00
CA SER A 54 -6.70 -15.58 -3.62
C SER A 54 -5.56 -14.73 -3.06
N GLN A 55 -5.49 -14.66 -1.74
CA GLN A 55 -4.42 -13.90 -1.09
C GLN A 55 -3.04 -14.43 -1.48
N GLU A 56 -2.91 -15.74 -1.68
CA GLU A 56 -1.64 -16.33 -2.10
C GLU A 56 -1.24 -15.86 -3.48
N SER A 57 -2.19 -15.80 -4.41
CA SER A 57 -1.93 -15.30 -5.76
C SER A 57 -1.57 -13.82 -5.73
N ARG A 58 -2.31 -13.03 -4.97
CA ARG A 58 -2.05 -11.60 -4.87
C ARG A 58 -0.69 -11.31 -4.26
N TYR A 59 -0.36 -12.04 -3.21
CA TYR A 59 0.95 -11.93 -2.57
C TYR A 59 2.05 -12.26 -3.56
N ARG A 60 1.91 -13.37 -4.27
CA ARG A 60 2.91 -13.81 -5.23
C ARG A 60 3.13 -12.81 -6.35
N LEU A 61 2.03 -12.25 -6.88
CA LEU A 61 2.12 -11.26 -7.95
C LEU A 61 2.84 -10.00 -7.50
N VAL A 62 2.53 -9.53 -6.30
CA VAL A 62 3.19 -8.35 -5.76
C VAL A 62 4.68 -8.62 -5.52
N CYS A 63 5.02 -9.79 -5.01
CA CYS A 63 6.43 -10.16 -4.82
C CYS A 63 7.24 -10.10 -6.11
N ALA A 64 6.60 -10.33 -7.22
CA ALA A 64 7.28 -10.40 -8.52
C ALA A 64 7.54 -9.03 -9.14
N LEU A 65 6.97 -7.97 -8.56
CA LEU A 65 7.15 -6.63 -9.12
C LEU A 65 8.54 -6.08 -8.76
N SER A 66 9.23 -5.56 -9.76
CA SER A 66 10.61 -5.12 -9.55
C SER A 66 10.73 -3.94 -8.59
N VAL A 67 9.68 -3.12 -8.48
CA VAL A 67 9.69 -1.95 -7.60
C VAL A 67 9.54 -2.34 -6.13
N VAL A 68 9.06 -3.54 -5.84
CA VAL A 68 8.76 -4.00 -4.49
C VAL A 68 9.97 -4.72 -3.90
N ASP A 69 10.42 -4.25 -2.74
CA ASP A 69 11.55 -4.87 -2.04
C ASP A 69 11.11 -5.92 -1.03
N GLU A 70 9.98 -5.69 -0.37
CA GLU A 70 9.43 -6.64 0.60
C GLU A 70 7.92 -6.70 0.44
N THR A 71 7.36 -7.87 0.67
CA THR A 71 5.92 -8.08 0.63
C THR A 71 5.49 -8.80 1.89
N VAL A 72 4.41 -8.31 2.50
CA VAL A 72 3.86 -8.87 3.73
C VAL A 72 2.38 -9.11 3.53
N LEU A 73 1.91 -10.29 3.91
CA LEU A 73 0.48 -10.56 3.93
C LEU A 73 -0.08 -10.04 5.24
N SER A 74 -1.15 -9.25 5.18
CA SER A 74 -1.76 -8.68 6.38
C SER A 74 -2.23 -9.77 7.34
N ILE A 75 -2.04 -9.52 8.63
CA ILE A 75 -2.52 -10.41 9.69
C ILE A 75 -3.78 -9.86 10.36
N ASP A 76 -4.26 -8.71 9.93
CA ASP A 76 -5.42 -8.07 10.56
C ASP A 76 -6.72 -8.77 10.16
N ASP A 77 -7.70 -8.67 11.06
CA ASP A 77 -9.02 -9.26 10.85
C ASP A 77 -10.07 -8.24 10.41
N ASP A 78 -9.75 -6.96 10.54
CA ASP A 78 -10.63 -5.87 10.13
C ASP A 78 -10.03 -5.19 8.89
N PRO A 79 -10.69 -4.17 8.33
CA PRO A 79 -10.17 -3.53 7.12
C PRO A 79 -8.89 -2.71 7.31
N THR A 80 -8.42 -2.55 8.54
CA THR A 80 -7.18 -1.79 8.79
C THR A 80 -5.97 -2.68 8.67
N VAL A 81 -4.77 -2.06 8.73
CA VAL A 81 -3.52 -2.81 8.79
C VAL A 81 -2.73 -2.45 10.06
N ILE A 82 -3.47 -2.12 11.12
CA ILE A 82 -2.86 -1.64 12.37
C ILE A 82 -1.90 -2.66 12.97
N ASN A 83 -2.37 -3.91 13.12
CA ASN A 83 -1.52 -4.95 13.71
C ASN A 83 -0.35 -5.30 12.82
N THR A 84 -0.57 -5.30 11.52
CA THR A 84 0.49 -5.58 10.56
C THR A 84 1.56 -4.50 10.62
N LEU A 85 1.16 -3.22 10.68
CA LEU A 85 2.10 -2.11 10.81
C LEU A 85 2.91 -2.21 12.09
N GLU A 86 2.27 -2.63 13.18
CA GLU A 86 2.98 -2.78 14.45
C GLU A 86 4.10 -3.80 14.33
N ILE A 87 3.83 -4.93 13.71
CA ILE A 87 4.85 -5.95 13.51
C ILE A 87 5.97 -5.44 12.62
N ILE A 88 5.62 -4.73 11.56
CA ILE A 88 6.62 -4.15 10.67
C ILE A 88 7.53 -3.19 11.44
N ALA A 89 6.94 -2.33 12.28
CA ALA A 89 7.71 -1.40 13.08
C ALA A 89 8.64 -2.10 14.05
N GLN A 90 8.16 -3.18 14.66
CA GLN A 90 8.96 -3.95 15.62
C GLN A 90 10.10 -4.70 14.95
N THR A 91 9.93 -5.10 13.70
CA THR A 91 10.95 -5.85 12.97
C THR A 91 11.90 -4.95 12.16
N HIS A 92 11.61 -3.65 12.12
CA HIS A 92 12.46 -2.68 11.43
C HIS A 92 12.81 -1.51 12.35
N PRO A 93 13.41 -1.78 13.52
CA PRO A 93 13.54 -0.75 14.56
C PRO A 93 14.53 0.35 14.21
N TYR A 94 15.40 0.15 13.24
CA TYR A 94 16.42 1.12 12.90
C TYR A 94 16.11 1.89 11.63
N ASP A 95 14.98 1.58 10.98
CA ASP A 95 14.58 2.26 9.75
C ASP A 95 13.63 3.40 10.06
N GLU A 96 13.68 4.43 9.21
CA GLU A 96 12.66 5.47 9.24
C GLU A 96 11.48 4.95 8.44
N LEU A 97 10.31 4.87 9.07
CA LEU A 97 9.13 4.27 8.45
C LEU A 97 8.20 5.34 7.91
N ILE A 98 7.73 5.14 6.68
CA ILE A 98 6.78 6.05 6.03
C ILE A 98 5.61 5.20 5.55
N PHE A 99 4.41 5.46 6.07
CA PHE A 99 3.21 4.79 5.60
C PHE A 99 2.53 5.70 4.59
N ALA A 100 2.55 5.29 3.34
CA ALA A 100 2.05 6.11 2.24
C ALA A 100 0.67 5.66 1.83
N ASN A 101 -0.24 6.61 1.71
CA ASN A 101 -1.61 6.36 1.29
C ASN A 101 -1.90 7.07 -0.01
N GLY A 102 -2.57 6.35 -0.90
CA GLY A 102 -3.05 6.96 -2.12
C GLY A 102 -4.45 7.52 -1.94
N GLY A 103 -5.03 7.93 -3.03
CA GLY A 103 -6.41 8.36 -3.07
C GLY A 103 -6.64 9.72 -2.47
N ASP A 104 -7.81 9.87 -1.89
CA ASP A 104 -8.32 11.17 -1.46
C ASP A 104 -8.19 11.43 0.03
N ARG A 105 -7.37 10.66 0.74
CA ARG A 105 -7.14 10.94 2.15
C ARG A 105 -6.12 12.06 2.29
N ASN A 106 -6.49 13.08 3.03
CA ASN A 106 -5.70 14.31 3.15
C ASN A 106 -5.21 14.60 4.55
N SER A 107 -5.58 13.79 5.55
CA SER A 107 -5.32 14.12 6.94
C SER A 107 -5.03 12.85 7.72
N THR A 108 -4.13 12.96 8.69
CA THR A 108 -3.82 11.85 9.58
C THR A 108 -5.05 11.38 10.36
N GLU A 109 -6.02 12.27 10.54
CA GLU A 109 -7.25 11.93 11.26
C GLU A 109 -8.17 11.04 10.47
N ASP A 110 -7.96 10.96 9.16
CA ASP A 110 -8.84 10.20 8.29
C ASP A 110 -8.51 8.72 8.24
N ILE A 111 -7.43 8.29 8.85
CA ILE A 111 -7.04 6.89 8.79
C ILE A 111 -6.98 6.26 10.16
N PRO A 112 -7.45 5.01 10.28
CA PRO A 112 -7.43 4.31 11.56
C PRO A 112 -6.04 3.97 12.07
N GLU A 113 -5.05 3.93 11.18
CA GLU A 113 -3.67 3.61 11.54
C GLU A 113 -2.94 4.74 12.25
N ASN A 114 -3.59 5.89 12.45
CA ASN A 114 -2.97 7.07 13.03
C ASN A 114 -2.36 6.80 14.41
N LYS A 115 -3.04 6.04 15.25
CA LYS A 115 -2.55 5.76 16.60
C LYS A 115 -1.26 4.97 16.58
N ILE A 116 -1.20 3.96 15.72
CA ILE A 116 -0.01 3.12 15.65
C ILE A 116 1.15 3.91 15.01
N ALA A 117 0.84 4.79 14.08
CA ALA A 117 1.84 5.65 13.47
C ALA A 117 2.48 6.56 14.52
N LYS A 118 1.68 7.12 15.42
CA LYS A 118 2.20 7.96 16.50
C LYS A 118 3.04 7.17 17.48
N LYS A 119 2.60 5.96 17.80
CA LYS A 119 3.29 5.12 18.77
C LYS A 119 4.71 4.75 18.31
N TYR A 120 4.87 4.48 17.03
CA TYR A 120 6.14 4.04 16.46
C TYR A 120 6.84 5.09 15.61
N ASP A 121 6.34 6.33 15.67
CA ASP A 121 6.92 7.43 14.90
C ASP A 121 6.97 7.15 13.41
N ILE A 122 5.88 6.57 12.90
CA ILE A 122 5.72 6.30 11.48
C ILE A 122 5.19 7.57 10.81
N ARG A 123 5.91 8.05 9.82
CA ARG A 123 5.48 9.23 9.08
C ARG A 123 4.33 8.84 8.14
N LEU A 124 3.30 9.66 8.09
CA LEU A 124 2.16 9.44 7.21
C LEU A 124 2.25 10.38 6.01
N GLU A 125 2.16 9.80 4.81
CA GLU A 125 2.13 10.56 3.57
C GLU A 125 0.81 10.29 2.86
N PHE A 126 0.19 11.33 2.33
CA PHE A 126 -1.12 11.23 1.70
C PHE A 126 -1.06 11.66 0.25
N GLY A 127 -2.03 11.17 -0.54
CA GLY A 127 -2.14 11.57 -1.92
C GLY A 127 -1.02 11.06 -2.81
N ILE A 128 -0.46 9.91 -2.47
CA ILE A 128 0.60 9.32 -3.29
C ILE A 128 0.06 9.07 -4.68
N GLY A 129 0.74 9.65 -5.68
CA GLY A 129 0.20 9.72 -7.00
C GLY A 129 -0.93 10.75 -7.11
N GLY A 130 -1.54 11.10 -5.99
CA GLY A 130 -2.46 12.19 -5.78
C GLY A 130 -3.35 12.55 -6.95
N ASN A 131 -3.65 13.83 -7.04
CA ASN A 131 -4.45 14.33 -8.15
C ASN A 131 -3.76 14.12 -9.48
N GLN A 132 -2.47 14.26 -9.47
CA GLN A 132 -1.67 14.09 -10.67
C GLN A 132 -1.76 12.66 -11.16
N LYS A 133 -1.65 11.72 -10.27
CA LYS A 133 -1.76 10.33 -10.62
C LYS A 133 -3.17 9.97 -11.08
N SER A 134 -4.16 10.46 -10.38
CA SER A 134 -5.55 10.26 -10.72
C SER A 134 -5.82 10.72 -12.14
N ASP A 135 -5.34 11.91 -12.44
CA ASP A 135 -5.42 12.47 -13.78
C ASP A 135 -4.76 11.57 -14.80
N SER A 136 -3.55 11.19 -14.49
CA SER A 136 -2.77 10.34 -15.37
C SER A 136 -3.45 9.01 -15.63
N SER A 137 -3.89 8.36 -14.59
CA SER A 137 -4.55 7.06 -14.71
C SER A 137 -5.82 7.16 -15.51
N THR A 138 -6.62 8.17 -15.21
CA THR A 138 -7.87 8.38 -15.92
C THR A 138 -7.61 8.67 -17.39
N ARG A 139 -6.65 9.53 -17.67
CA ARG A 139 -6.34 9.87 -19.06
C ARG A 139 -5.84 8.67 -19.83
N ILE A 140 -4.96 7.89 -19.23
CA ILE A 140 -4.43 6.70 -19.88
C ILE A 140 -5.54 5.71 -20.18
N ASN A 141 -6.43 5.50 -19.21
CA ASN A 141 -7.56 4.60 -19.40
C ASN A 141 -8.43 5.04 -20.55
N GLN A 142 -8.68 6.33 -20.66
CA GLN A 142 -9.50 6.88 -21.72
C GLN A 142 -8.81 6.80 -23.07
N GLU A 143 -7.52 7.07 -23.12
CA GLU A 143 -6.77 7.10 -24.36
C GLU A 143 -6.55 5.71 -24.93
N THR A 144 -6.22 4.76 -24.08
CA THR A 144 -5.95 3.39 -24.53
C THR A 144 -7.20 2.54 -24.57
N GLY A 145 -8.16 2.85 -23.73
CA GLY A 145 -9.40 2.11 -23.65
C GLY A 145 -9.30 0.75 -22.99
N TYR A 146 -8.11 0.32 -22.64
CA TYR A 146 -8.02 -1.02 -22.04
C TYR A 146 -8.13 -1.01 -20.53
N GLU A 147 -7.78 0.07 -19.90
CA GLU A 147 -7.89 0.19 -18.45
C GLU A 147 -9.31 0.38 -18.00
N SER A 148 -10.11 0.98 -18.86
CA SER A 148 -11.52 1.18 -18.56
C SER A 148 -12.31 -0.12 -18.68
N LYS A 149 -11.68 -1.13 -19.12
CA LYS A 149 -12.31 -2.42 -19.32
C LYS A 149 -12.60 -3.15 -18.05
#